data_28656ffaa171893c4e87eba7670eaa3b
#
_entry.id   28656ffaa171893c4e87eba7670eaa3b
#
_cell.length_a   1.000
_cell.length_b   1.000
_cell.length_c   1.000
_cell.angle_alpha   90.00
_cell.angle_beta   90.00
_cell.angle_gamma   90.00
#
_symmetry.space_group_name_H-M   'P 1'
#
loop_
_entity.id
_entity.type
_entity.pdbx_description
1 polymer ?
#
loop_
_entity_poly.entity_id
_entity_poly.type
_entity_poly.pdbx_seq_one_letter_code
_entity_poly.pdbx_strand_id
1 'polypeptide(L)'
;MSRTTAAPNLTAGLERLLQLAAAQPLAPTCSHFFFLRHGQTECNAQRIFQATSEPLNATGLAQAQHAASLLADQHIASIVASDVRRARDTAETVAARHLLAPVLNSGLRERNFGKLIGTSSRDIDWGCEPDAGETLEVFIDRSRTGLAEALAQPAPVLLVAHGGTLYALAGLLGVGVERTLLGNAQPLRFDRHGAAWRVAALAASAATGTNLA
;
A
#
# COMPACT_ATOMS: atom_id res chain seq x y z
N MET A 1 28.92 16.57 11.22
CA MET A 1 29.17 15.55 10.18
C MET A 1 27.84 14.96 9.74
N SER A 2 27.33 15.48 8.63
CA SER A 2 26.01 15.11 8.10
C SER A 2 26.11 13.73 7.43
N ARG A 3 25.39 12.74 7.93
CA ARG A 3 25.27 11.44 7.26
C ARG A 3 24.33 11.62 6.07
N THR A 4 24.88 11.70 4.88
CA THR A 4 24.15 11.55 3.64
C THR A 4 23.67 10.09 3.57
N THR A 5 22.39 9.86 3.83
CA THR A 5 21.78 8.56 3.57
C THR A 5 21.78 8.37 2.06
N ALA A 6 22.54 7.38 1.58
CA ALA A 6 22.53 6.99 0.18
C ALA A 6 21.08 6.63 -0.23
N ALA A 7 20.63 7.21 -1.34
CA ALA A 7 19.34 6.86 -1.93
C ALA A 7 19.30 5.34 -2.22
N PRO A 8 18.16 4.64 -1.98
CA PRO A 8 18.05 3.23 -2.30
C PRO A 8 18.32 3.03 -3.80
N ASN A 9 19.11 2.01 -4.15
CA ASN A 9 19.32 1.60 -5.55
C ASN A 9 17.98 1.11 -6.12
N LEU A 10 17.23 2.04 -6.73
CA LEU A 10 15.98 1.74 -7.44
C LEU A 10 16.34 1.21 -8.84
N THR A 11 15.54 0.27 -9.36
CA THR A 11 15.64 -0.11 -10.78
C THR A 11 15.16 1.06 -11.65
N ALA A 12 15.67 1.19 -12.88
CA ALA A 12 15.30 2.27 -13.80
C ALA A 12 13.78 2.36 -14.01
N GLY A 13 13.10 1.22 -14.08
CA GLY A 13 11.64 1.18 -14.22
C GLY A 13 10.90 1.73 -13.00
N LEU A 14 11.41 1.50 -11.79
CA LEU A 14 10.81 2.06 -10.58
C LEU A 14 11.06 3.58 -10.47
N GLU A 15 12.23 4.05 -10.88
CA GLU A 15 12.53 5.49 -10.99
C GLU A 15 11.57 6.17 -11.98
N ARG A 16 11.33 5.52 -13.13
CA ARG A 16 10.36 6.00 -14.14
C ARG A 16 8.95 6.07 -13.57
N LEU A 17 8.50 5.05 -12.82
CA LEU A 17 7.20 5.05 -12.14
C LEU A 17 7.07 6.25 -11.21
N LEU A 18 8.07 6.49 -10.36
CA LEU A 18 8.06 7.61 -9.40
C LEU A 18 8.06 8.97 -10.12
N GLN A 19 8.81 9.12 -11.22
CA GLN A 19 8.81 10.35 -12.04
C GLN A 19 7.45 10.62 -12.66
N LEU A 20 6.81 9.60 -13.26
CA LEU A 20 5.48 9.71 -13.85
C LEU A 20 4.43 10.11 -12.81
N ALA A 21 4.48 9.49 -11.63
CA ALA A 21 3.60 9.80 -10.53
C ALA A 21 3.83 11.24 -10.00
N ALA A 22 5.08 11.66 -9.83
CA ALA A 22 5.42 13.00 -9.36
C ALA A 22 4.98 14.12 -10.34
N ALA A 23 4.86 13.80 -11.63
CA ALA A 23 4.34 14.74 -12.63
C ALA A 23 2.82 14.99 -12.50
N GLN A 24 2.11 14.18 -11.73
CA GLN A 24 0.66 14.25 -11.55
C GLN A 24 0.27 14.30 -10.04
N PRO A 25 0.72 15.29 -9.25
CA PRO A 25 0.61 15.29 -7.80
C PRO A 25 -0.82 15.12 -7.32
N LEU A 26 -0.98 14.42 -6.21
CA LEU A 26 -2.23 14.28 -5.48
C LEU A 26 -2.21 15.20 -4.26
N ALA A 27 -3.31 15.89 -4.00
CA ALA A 27 -3.45 16.82 -2.89
C ALA A 27 -4.62 16.42 -1.97
N PRO A 28 -4.47 15.37 -1.12
CA PRO A 28 -5.51 14.99 -0.18
C PRO A 28 -5.78 16.12 0.82
N THR A 29 -7.04 16.31 1.21
CA THR A 29 -7.45 17.36 2.15
C THR A 29 -7.28 16.96 3.62
N CYS A 30 -7.15 15.64 3.90
CA CYS A 30 -6.99 15.12 5.25
C CYS A 30 -5.61 15.47 5.86
N SER A 31 -5.52 15.44 7.19
CA SER A 31 -4.28 15.65 7.93
C SER A 31 -3.41 14.39 7.99
N HIS A 32 -4.04 13.22 7.95
CA HIS A 32 -3.38 11.93 7.92
C HIS A 32 -4.30 10.85 7.37
N PHE A 33 -3.73 9.72 6.97
CA PHE A 33 -4.42 8.50 6.57
C PHE A 33 -3.49 7.30 6.77
N PHE A 34 -4.04 6.10 6.64
CA PHE A 34 -3.28 4.85 6.79
C PHE A 34 -3.21 4.12 5.45
N PHE A 35 -2.12 3.39 5.25
CA PHE A 35 -1.96 2.47 4.13
C PHE A 35 -1.56 1.09 4.65
N LEU A 36 -2.13 0.06 4.07
CA LEU A 36 -1.85 -1.33 4.39
C LEU A 36 -1.67 -2.12 3.09
N ARG A 37 -0.47 -2.66 2.85
CA ARG A 37 -0.30 -3.66 1.82
C ARG A 37 -0.99 -4.96 2.27
N HIS A 38 -1.65 -5.67 1.35
CA HIS A 38 -2.27 -6.96 1.66
C HIS A 38 -1.31 -7.95 2.34
N GLY A 39 -1.83 -8.90 3.13
CA GLY A 39 -1.07 -9.98 3.74
C GLY A 39 -0.40 -10.90 2.72
N GLN A 40 0.54 -11.73 3.15
CA GLN A 40 1.29 -12.62 2.28
C GLN A 40 0.37 -13.61 1.56
N THR A 41 0.72 -13.92 0.30
CA THR A 41 0.13 -14.99 -0.50
C THR A 41 1.22 -16.03 -0.81
N GLU A 42 0.85 -17.20 -1.31
CA GLU A 42 1.83 -18.19 -1.73
C GLU A 42 2.69 -17.66 -2.88
N CYS A 43 2.07 -16.97 -3.83
CA CYS A 43 2.79 -16.33 -4.92
C CYS A 43 3.78 -15.25 -4.44
N ASN A 44 3.47 -14.49 -3.36
CA ASN A 44 4.45 -13.56 -2.77
C ASN A 44 5.67 -14.31 -2.22
N ALA A 45 5.46 -15.40 -1.47
CA ALA A 45 6.53 -16.19 -0.88
C ALA A 45 7.47 -16.76 -1.97
N GLN A 46 6.89 -17.16 -3.10
CA GLN A 46 7.62 -17.74 -4.23
C GLN A 46 8.13 -16.69 -5.23
N ARG A 47 7.80 -15.40 -5.06
CA ARG A 47 8.07 -14.32 -6.01
C ARG A 47 7.50 -14.60 -7.41
N ILE A 48 6.20 -14.84 -7.47
CA ILE A 48 5.43 -15.08 -8.69
C ILE A 48 4.44 -13.92 -8.89
N PHE A 49 4.24 -13.49 -10.14
CA PHE A 49 3.18 -12.54 -10.48
C PHE A 49 1.81 -13.15 -10.27
N GLN A 50 0.93 -12.44 -9.57
CA GLN A 50 -0.29 -12.98 -8.98
C GLN A 50 -1.52 -12.68 -9.83
N ALA A 51 -2.41 -13.66 -9.93
CA ALA A 51 -3.77 -13.44 -10.41
C ALA A 51 -4.59 -12.64 -9.38
N THR A 52 -5.72 -12.05 -9.83
CA THR A 52 -6.63 -11.30 -8.95
C THR A 52 -7.34 -12.20 -7.92
N SER A 53 -7.49 -13.48 -8.22
CA SER A 53 -8.13 -14.50 -7.37
C SER A 53 -7.21 -15.10 -6.29
N GLU A 54 -5.90 -14.79 -6.33
CA GLU A 54 -4.90 -15.33 -5.38
C GLU A 54 -5.29 -14.99 -3.93
N PRO A 55 -5.47 -16.00 -3.03
CA PRO A 55 -5.86 -15.77 -1.65
C PRO A 55 -4.65 -15.46 -0.75
N LEU A 56 -4.91 -15.01 0.46
CA LEU A 56 -3.91 -15.02 1.53
C LEU A 56 -3.51 -16.47 1.88
N ASN A 57 -2.21 -16.68 2.17
CA ASN A 57 -1.76 -17.92 2.80
C ASN A 57 -1.89 -17.82 4.34
N ALA A 58 -1.55 -18.89 5.06
CA ALA A 58 -1.65 -18.91 6.52
C ALA A 58 -0.84 -17.78 7.20
N THR A 59 0.36 -17.49 6.68
CA THR A 59 1.17 -16.35 7.14
C THR A 59 0.47 -15.03 6.90
N GLY A 60 -0.13 -14.84 5.72
CA GLY A 60 -0.84 -13.61 5.36
C GLY A 60 -2.08 -13.38 6.23
N LEU A 61 -2.81 -14.43 6.58
CA LEU A 61 -3.93 -14.35 7.53
C LEU A 61 -3.47 -13.89 8.91
N ALA A 62 -2.37 -14.48 9.43
CA ALA A 62 -1.79 -14.08 10.71
C ALA A 62 -1.27 -12.63 10.67
N GLN A 63 -0.64 -12.21 9.56
CA GLN A 63 -0.20 -10.84 9.35
C GLN A 63 -1.38 -9.86 9.34
N ALA A 64 -2.50 -10.19 8.68
CA ALA A 64 -3.69 -9.35 8.66
C ALA A 64 -4.30 -9.20 10.06
N GLN A 65 -4.34 -10.27 10.86
CA GLN A 65 -4.79 -10.23 12.26
C GLN A 65 -3.89 -9.37 13.13
N HIS A 66 -2.56 -9.47 12.94
CA HIS A 66 -1.61 -8.61 13.65
C HIS A 66 -1.78 -7.14 13.27
N ALA A 67 -1.93 -6.83 11.97
CA ALA A 67 -2.22 -5.48 11.51
C ALA A 67 -3.52 -4.93 12.11
N ALA A 68 -4.57 -5.74 12.19
CA ALA A 68 -5.82 -5.38 12.83
C ALA A 68 -5.64 -5.03 14.32
N SER A 69 -4.73 -5.73 15.02
CA SER A 69 -4.41 -5.41 16.42
C SER A 69 -3.62 -4.10 16.55
N LEU A 70 -2.66 -3.84 15.64
CA LEU A 70 -1.90 -2.57 15.63
C LEU A 70 -2.78 -1.36 15.31
N LEU A 71 -3.81 -1.55 14.50
CA LEU A 71 -4.74 -0.49 14.09
C LEU A 71 -5.92 -0.32 15.06
N ALA A 72 -6.15 -1.24 16.01
CA ALA A 72 -7.34 -1.28 16.85
C ALA A 72 -7.62 0.03 17.61
N ASP A 73 -6.56 0.69 18.08
CA ASP A 73 -6.68 1.96 18.85
C ASP A 73 -6.58 3.20 17.93
N GLN A 74 -6.46 3.01 16.62
CA GLN A 74 -6.42 4.12 15.67
C GLN A 74 -7.85 4.53 15.29
N HIS A 75 -8.13 5.83 15.29
CA HIS A 75 -9.38 6.30 14.71
C HIS A 75 -9.34 6.15 13.19
N ILE A 76 -10.19 5.27 12.65
CA ILE A 76 -10.40 5.04 11.21
C ILE A 76 -11.88 5.29 10.94
N ALA A 77 -12.18 6.26 10.08
CA ALA A 77 -13.55 6.62 9.73
C ALA A 77 -14.05 5.85 8.49
N SER A 78 -13.16 5.43 7.60
CA SER A 78 -13.49 4.61 6.44
C SER A 78 -12.33 3.69 6.04
N ILE A 79 -12.68 2.57 5.41
CA ILE A 79 -11.73 1.62 4.85
C ILE A 79 -12.03 1.50 3.36
N VAL A 80 -11.02 1.75 2.51
CA VAL A 80 -11.14 1.57 1.06
C VAL A 80 -10.10 0.55 0.62
N ALA A 81 -10.55 -0.51 -0.04
CA ALA A 81 -9.69 -1.62 -0.43
C ALA A 81 -9.70 -1.87 -1.93
N SER A 82 -8.57 -2.32 -2.46
CA SER A 82 -8.56 -2.99 -3.76
C SER A 82 -9.56 -4.17 -3.75
N ASP A 83 -10.32 -4.33 -4.81
CA ASP A 83 -11.30 -5.42 -4.97
C ASP A 83 -10.66 -6.80 -5.24
N VAL A 84 -9.33 -6.86 -5.36
CA VAL A 84 -8.57 -8.10 -5.48
C VAL A 84 -8.63 -8.90 -4.18
N ARG A 85 -8.87 -10.21 -4.29
CA ARG A 85 -9.18 -11.11 -3.15
C ARG A 85 -8.26 -10.89 -1.94
N ARG A 86 -6.94 -10.98 -2.10
CA ARG A 86 -5.97 -10.83 -0.99
C ARG A 86 -6.05 -9.49 -0.26
N ALA A 87 -6.35 -8.39 -0.99
CA ALA A 87 -6.51 -7.07 -0.39
C ALA A 87 -7.85 -6.94 0.32
N ARG A 88 -8.92 -7.48 -0.28
CA ARG A 88 -10.25 -7.53 0.35
C ARG A 88 -10.22 -8.35 1.63
N ASP A 89 -9.66 -9.58 1.61
CA ASP A 89 -9.58 -10.47 2.77
C ASP A 89 -8.78 -9.80 3.91
N THR A 90 -7.71 -9.05 3.58
CA THR A 90 -6.93 -8.25 4.54
C THR A 90 -7.77 -7.11 5.12
N ALA A 91 -8.50 -6.38 4.27
CA ALA A 91 -9.34 -5.25 4.69
C ALA A 91 -10.50 -5.70 5.59
N GLU A 92 -11.16 -6.80 5.26
CA GLU A 92 -12.26 -7.39 6.05
C GLU A 92 -11.77 -7.79 7.45
N THR A 93 -10.54 -8.33 7.55
CA THR A 93 -9.92 -8.68 8.84
C THR A 93 -9.74 -7.46 9.74
N VAL A 94 -9.29 -6.32 9.19
CA VAL A 94 -9.13 -5.07 9.95
C VAL A 94 -10.48 -4.45 10.25
N ALA A 95 -11.39 -4.42 9.28
CA ALA A 95 -12.70 -3.81 9.35
C ALA A 95 -13.57 -4.37 10.50
N ALA A 96 -13.44 -5.68 10.77
CA ALA A 96 -14.13 -6.34 11.87
C ALA A 96 -13.82 -5.73 13.25
N ARG A 97 -12.61 -5.15 13.43
CA ARG A 97 -12.23 -4.47 14.69
C ARG A 97 -12.82 -3.06 14.82
N HIS A 98 -13.14 -2.43 13.68
CA HIS A 98 -13.66 -1.08 13.62
C HIS A 98 -15.18 -1.01 13.39
N LEU A 99 -15.84 -2.16 13.22
CA LEU A 99 -17.27 -2.26 12.88
C LEU A 99 -17.61 -1.48 11.58
N LEU A 100 -16.66 -1.48 10.63
CA LEU A 100 -16.80 -0.84 9.33
C LEU A 100 -16.95 -1.89 8.23
N ALA A 101 -17.54 -1.48 7.10
CA ALA A 101 -17.55 -2.26 5.87
C ALA A 101 -16.56 -1.65 4.87
N PRO A 102 -15.61 -2.40 4.31
CA PRO A 102 -14.70 -1.88 3.31
C PRO A 102 -15.43 -1.49 2.02
N VAL A 103 -15.13 -0.31 1.50
CA VAL A 103 -15.53 0.11 0.15
C VAL A 103 -14.50 -0.45 -0.84
N LEU A 104 -14.96 -1.18 -1.86
CA LEU A 104 -14.07 -1.74 -2.87
C LEU A 104 -13.84 -0.76 -4.02
N ASN A 105 -12.58 -0.58 -4.42
CA ASN A 105 -12.18 0.30 -5.51
C ASN A 105 -11.17 -0.40 -6.42
N SER A 106 -11.54 -0.66 -7.67
CA SER A 106 -10.67 -1.30 -8.67
C SER A 106 -9.49 -0.42 -9.09
N GLY A 107 -9.58 0.89 -8.88
CA GLY A 107 -8.46 1.83 -9.07
C GLY A 107 -7.27 1.56 -8.15
N LEU A 108 -7.48 0.85 -7.03
CA LEU A 108 -6.43 0.46 -6.09
C LEU A 108 -5.75 -0.89 -6.41
N ARG A 109 -6.12 -1.57 -7.50
CA ARG A 109 -5.47 -2.82 -7.93
C ARG A 109 -3.97 -2.62 -8.17
N GLU A 110 -3.20 -3.70 -7.98
CA GLU A 110 -1.81 -3.78 -8.44
C GLU A 110 -1.73 -3.57 -9.96
N ARG A 111 -0.56 -3.18 -10.46
CA ARG A 111 -0.31 -3.15 -11.90
C ARG A 111 -0.65 -4.51 -12.52
N ASN A 112 -1.39 -4.47 -13.62
CA ASN A 112 -1.68 -5.67 -14.38
C ASN A 112 -0.44 -6.07 -15.20
N PHE A 113 0.15 -7.20 -14.89
CA PHE A 113 1.31 -7.74 -15.59
C PHE A 113 0.94 -8.68 -16.76
N GLY A 114 -0.34 -8.75 -17.15
CA GLY A 114 -0.81 -9.45 -18.34
C GLY A 114 -0.33 -10.89 -18.42
N LYS A 115 0.32 -11.28 -19.53
CA LYS A 115 0.84 -12.63 -19.74
C LYS A 115 1.98 -13.06 -18.81
N LEU A 116 2.55 -12.13 -18.03
CA LEU A 116 3.55 -12.48 -17.03
C LEU A 116 2.94 -13.09 -15.75
N ILE A 117 1.61 -13.03 -15.56
CA ILE A 117 0.94 -13.66 -14.42
C ILE A 117 1.25 -15.16 -14.40
N GLY A 118 1.69 -15.65 -13.23
CA GLY A 118 2.14 -17.03 -13.03
C GLY A 118 3.63 -17.26 -13.29
N THR A 119 4.37 -16.27 -13.79
CA THR A 119 5.83 -16.35 -13.98
C THR A 119 6.59 -15.69 -12.83
N SER A 120 7.93 -15.87 -12.80
CA SER A 120 8.79 -15.28 -11.77
C SER A 120 8.81 -13.76 -11.84
N SER A 121 8.68 -13.09 -10.69
CA SER A 121 8.80 -11.65 -10.52
C SER A 121 10.16 -11.22 -9.92
N ARG A 122 11.16 -12.11 -9.87
CA ARG A 122 12.44 -11.87 -9.15
C ARG A 122 13.25 -10.73 -9.72
N ASP A 123 13.40 -10.68 -11.03
CA ASP A 123 14.31 -9.79 -11.74
C ASP A 123 13.57 -8.90 -12.75
N ILE A 124 12.28 -8.63 -12.50
CA ILE A 124 11.52 -7.82 -13.43
C ILE A 124 11.88 -6.34 -13.33
N ASP A 125 12.11 -5.73 -14.46
CA ASP A 125 12.11 -4.29 -14.59
C ASP A 125 10.67 -3.75 -14.59
N TRP A 126 10.36 -2.85 -13.67
CA TRP A 126 9.06 -2.16 -13.62
C TRP A 126 8.77 -1.37 -14.90
N GLY A 127 9.79 -0.98 -15.66
CA GLY A 127 9.65 -0.30 -16.94
C GLY A 127 9.19 -1.19 -18.08
N CYS A 128 9.11 -2.52 -17.91
CA CYS A 128 8.63 -3.41 -18.95
C CYS A 128 7.18 -3.09 -19.35
N GLU A 129 6.84 -3.33 -20.62
CA GLU A 129 5.46 -3.27 -21.14
C GLU A 129 4.95 -4.71 -21.31
N PRO A 130 4.24 -5.26 -20.30
CA PRO A 130 3.79 -6.64 -20.37
C PRO A 130 2.67 -6.81 -21.40
N ASP A 131 2.79 -7.84 -22.25
CA ASP A 131 1.74 -8.19 -23.21
C ASP A 131 0.39 -8.44 -22.50
N ALA A 132 -0.67 -7.81 -22.98
CA ALA A 132 -2.00 -7.77 -22.38
C ALA A 132 -2.01 -7.21 -20.91
N GLY A 133 -0.98 -6.44 -20.55
CA GLY A 133 -0.87 -5.77 -19.25
C GLY A 133 -1.02 -4.25 -19.35
N GLU A 134 -0.65 -3.56 -18.29
CA GLU A 134 -0.68 -2.10 -18.20
C GLU A 134 0.72 -1.52 -18.45
N THR A 135 0.80 -0.42 -19.23
CA THR A 135 1.98 0.46 -19.20
C THR A 135 2.09 1.16 -17.86
N LEU A 136 3.21 1.82 -17.57
CA LEU A 136 3.33 2.60 -16.33
C LEU A 136 2.35 3.78 -16.32
N GLU A 137 2.16 4.44 -17.46
CA GLU A 137 1.26 5.57 -17.60
C GLU A 137 -0.19 5.18 -17.26
N VAL A 138 -0.69 4.10 -17.86
CA VAL A 138 -2.05 3.57 -17.59
C VAL A 138 -2.21 3.19 -16.11
N PHE A 139 -1.20 2.52 -15.54
CA PHE A 139 -1.21 2.15 -14.13
C PHE A 139 -1.25 3.38 -13.21
N ILE A 140 -0.43 4.41 -13.48
CA ILE A 140 -0.39 5.62 -12.65
C ILE A 140 -1.69 6.42 -12.77
N ASP A 141 -2.23 6.61 -13.96
CA ASP A 141 -3.46 7.38 -14.19
C ASP A 141 -4.65 6.72 -13.47
N ARG A 142 -4.78 5.39 -13.59
CA ARG A 142 -5.81 4.62 -12.87
C ARG A 142 -5.61 4.70 -11.35
N SER A 143 -4.37 4.49 -10.88
CA SER A 143 -4.06 4.54 -9.45
C SER A 143 -4.31 5.92 -8.87
N ARG A 144 -3.95 6.98 -9.59
CA ARG A 144 -4.21 8.36 -9.18
C ARG A 144 -5.70 8.61 -8.98
N THR A 145 -6.51 8.20 -9.95
CA THR A 145 -7.99 8.35 -9.86
C THR A 145 -8.55 7.57 -8.68
N GLY A 146 -8.21 6.29 -8.54
CA GLY A 146 -8.68 5.46 -7.44
C GLY A 146 -8.22 5.94 -6.06
N LEU A 147 -6.98 6.44 -5.95
CA LEU A 147 -6.46 7.02 -4.70
C LEU A 147 -7.14 8.34 -4.35
N ALA A 148 -7.44 9.20 -5.35
CA ALA A 148 -8.18 10.44 -5.13
C ALA A 148 -9.60 10.16 -4.60
N GLU A 149 -10.32 9.22 -5.23
CA GLU A 149 -11.66 8.79 -4.79
C GLU A 149 -11.63 8.18 -3.38
N ALA A 150 -10.63 7.34 -3.10
CA ALA A 150 -10.49 6.70 -1.81
C ALA A 150 -10.19 7.71 -0.70
N LEU A 151 -9.30 8.68 -0.93
CA LEU A 151 -8.94 9.70 0.05
C LEU A 151 -9.98 10.82 0.17
N ALA A 152 -11.00 10.86 -0.68
CA ALA A 152 -12.18 11.72 -0.53
C ALA A 152 -13.25 11.13 0.41
N GLN A 153 -13.12 9.86 0.82
CA GLN A 153 -14.00 9.25 1.83
C GLN A 153 -13.81 9.90 3.21
N PRO A 154 -14.76 9.71 4.14
CA PRO A 154 -14.62 10.22 5.51
C PRO A 154 -13.27 9.86 6.13
N ALA A 155 -12.52 10.86 6.55
CA ALA A 155 -11.16 10.71 7.08
C ALA A 155 -11.17 10.57 8.62
N PRO A 156 -10.16 9.88 9.19
CA PRO A 156 -9.02 9.21 8.57
C PRO A 156 -9.38 7.94 7.80
N VAL A 157 -8.81 7.79 6.61
CA VAL A 157 -9.04 6.64 5.72
C VAL A 157 -7.96 5.59 5.93
N LEU A 158 -8.32 4.30 5.93
CA LEU A 158 -7.38 3.20 5.73
C LEU A 158 -7.47 2.71 4.27
N LEU A 159 -6.37 2.82 3.53
CA LEU A 159 -6.21 2.24 2.20
C LEU A 159 -5.63 0.84 2.31
N VAL A 160 -6.27 -0.16 1.72
CA VAL A 160 -5.73 -1.53 1.67
C VAL A 160 -5.47 -1.92 0.22
N ALA A 161 -4.18 -2.05 -0.15
CA ALA A 161 -3.79 -2.21 -1.55
C ALA A 161 -2.50 -3.06 -1.72
N HIS A 162 -1.62 -2.67 -2.63
CA HIS A 162 -0.50 -3.46 -3.12
C HIS A 162 0.84 -2.69 -3.08
N GLY A 163 1.94 -3.39 -3.38
CA GLY A 163 3.28 -2.78 -3.37
C GLY A 163 3.46 -1.71 -4.45
N GLY A 164 3.03 -1.98 -5.67
CA GLY A 164 3.07 -1.00 -6.75
C GLY A 164 2.18 0.22 -6.48
N THR A 165 0.99 -0.01 -5.91
CA THR A 165 0.09 1.08 -5.50
C THR A 165 0.73 1.97 -4.42
N LEU A 166 1.53 1.40 -3.50
CA LEU A 166 2.30 2.19 -2.52
C LEU A 166 3.35 3.07 -3.19
N TYR A 167 4.08 2.54 -4.19
CA TYR A 167 5.03 3.35 -4.95
C TYR A 167 4.35 4.46 -5.76
N ALA A 168 3.20 4.15 -6.38
CA ALA A 168 2.40 5.15 -7.08
C ALA A 168 1.97 6.27 -6.12
N LEU A 169 1.40 5.91 -4.96
CA LEU A 169 0.98 6.86 -3.92
C LEU A 169 2.16 7.71 -3.45
N ALA A 170 3.32 7.10 -3.20
CA ALA A 170 4.52 7.81 -2.77
C ALA A 170 4.97 8.87 -3.79
N GLY A 171 5.03 8.51 -5.06
CA GLY A 171 5.35 9.43 -6.14
C GLY A 171 4.33 10.57 -6.27
N LEU A 172 3.02 10.26 -6.24
CA LEU A 172 1.91 11.22 -6.29
C LEU A 172 1.93 12.23 -5.12
N LEU A 173 2.47 11.83 -3.96
CA LEU A 173 2.59 12.69 -2.76
C LEU A 173 3.98 13.32 -2.59
N GLY A 174 4.94 12.98 -3.44
CA GLY A 174 6.33 13.43 -3.30
C GLY A 174 7.03 12.89 -2.05
N VAL A 175 6.72 11.65 -1.63
CA VAL A 175 7.27 11.00 -0.42
C VAL A 175 8.23 9.89 -0.82
N GLY A 176 9.39 9.84 -0.17
CA GLY A 176 10.29 8.68 -0.29
C GLY A 176 9.75 7.47 0.48
N VAL A 177 9.75 6.30 -0.13
CA VAL A 177 9.40 5.03 0.51
C VAL A 177 10.61 4.11 0.50
N GLU A 178 11.09 3.76 1.69
CA GLU A 178 12.13 2.77 1.87
C GLU A 178 11.59 1.35 1.67
N ARG A 179 12.45 0.43 1.20
CA ARG A 179 12.05 -0.98 1.00
C ARG A 179 11.55 -1.66 2.27
N THR A 180 11.98 -1.20 3.44
CA THR A 180 11.53 -1.66 4.77
C THR A 180 10.04 -1.41 5.02
N LEU A 181 9.43 -0.43 4.32
CA LEU A 181 8.00 -0.11 4.42
C LEU A 181 7.10 -0.95 3.49
N LEU A 182 7.68 -1.84 2.69
CA LEU A 182 6.94 -2.67 1.73
C LEU A 182 6.49 -4.02 2.31
N GLY A 183 6.59 -4.23 3.61
CA GLY A 183 6.18 -5.46 4.28
C GLY A 183 4.71 -5.81 4.02
N ASN A 184 4.39 -7.11 3.91
CA ASN A 184 3.00 -7.55 3.83
C ASN A 184 2.28 -7.26 5.14
N ALA A 185 1.09 -6.69 5.05
CA ALA A 185 0.24 -6.27 6.16
C ALA A 185 0.98 -5.46 7.25
N GLN A 186 1.94 -4.64 6.84
CA GLN A 186 2.58 -3.66 7.71
C GLN A 186 1.81 -2.35 7.63
N PRO A 187 1.11 -1.90 8.70
CA PRO A 187 0.40 -0.65 8.67
C PRO A 187 1.36 0.54 8.57
N LEU A 188 1.10 1.43 7.65
CA LEU A 188 1.82 2.68 7.47
C LEU A 188 0.89 3.85 7.80
N ARG A 189 1.44 4.87 8.42
CA ARG A 189 0.76 6.14 8.64
C ARG A 189 1.41 7.22 7.78
N PHE A 190 0.60 7.92 7.05
CA PHE A 190 0.94 9.11 6.28
C PHE A 190 0.45 10.33 7.04
N ASP A 191 1.35 11.23 7.40
CA ASP A 191 1.04 12.47 8.11
C ASP A 191 1.41 13.69 7.25
N ARG A 192 0.52 14.69 7.24
CA ARG A 192 0.72 15.94 6.52
C ARG A 192 1.48 16.95 7.39
N HIS A 193 2.57 17.47 6.87
CA HIS A 193 3.38 18.50 7.49
C HIS A 193 3.46 19.73 6.57
N GLY A 194 2.56 20.67 6.75
CA GLY A 194 2.41 21.81 5.83
C GLY A 194 1.99 21.35 4.43
N ALA A 195 2.82 21.60 3.42
CA ALA A 195 2.63 21.15 2.06
C ALA A 195 3.21 19.75 1.78
N ALA A 196 4.03 19.21 2.67
CA ALA A 196 4.71 17.93 2.51
C ALA A 196 4.01 16.80 3.26
N TRP A 197 4.24 15.57 2.81
CA TRP A 197 3.81 14.35 3.49
C TRP A 197 5.00 13.58 4.05
N ARG A 198 4.78 12.83 5.11
CA ARG A 198 5.73 11.87 5.69
C ARG A 198 5.06 10.54 5.87
N VAL A 199 5.82 9.46 5.76
CA VAL A 199 5.34 8.10 5.99
C VAL A 199 6.22 7.41 7.01
N ALA A 200 5.59 6.65 7.91
CA ALA A 200 6.26 5.80 8.88
C ALA A 200 5.46 4.52 9.10
N ALA A 201 6.15 3.44 9.46
CA ALA A 201 5.49 2.24 9.94
C ALA A 201 4.82 2.53 11.29
N LEU A 202 3.59 2.04 11.46
CA LEU A 202 2.91 2.08 12.74
C LEU A 202 3.55 1.01 13.63
N ALA A 203 4.15 1.43 14.74
CA ALA A 203 4.68 0.54 15.76
C ALA A 203 3.60 0.19 16.79
N ALA A 204 3.73 -0.97 17.44
CA ALA A 204 2.91 -1.27 18.61
C ALA A 204 3.10 -0.14 19.64
N SER A 205 1.99 0.37 20.17
CA SER A 205 2.05 1.31 21.31
C SER A 205 2.82 0.61 22.44
N ALA A 206 3.90 1.23 22.92
CA ALA A 206 4.54 0.76 24.13
C ALA A 206 3.46 0.84 25.22
N ALA A 207 3.01 -0.31 25.73
CA ALA A 207 2.11 -0.35 26.86
C ALA A 207 2.78 0.45 27.98
N THR A 208 2.25 1.62 28.30
CA THR A 208 2.61 2.37 29.50
C THR A 208 2.17 1.50 30.66
N GLY A 209 3.10 0.67 31.15
CA GLY A 209 2.93 -0.06 32.39
C GLY A 209 2.73 0.95 33.51
N THR A 210 1.48 1.25 33.83
CA THR A 210 1.15 1.90 35.09
C THR A 210 1.37 0.85 36.16
N ASN A 211 2.57 0.85 36.73
CA ASN A 211 2.81 0.18 38.02
C ASN A 211 1.93 0.90 39.06
N LEU A 212 0.78 0.31 39.36
CA LEU A 212 0.07 0.63 40.59
C LEU A 212 0.80 -0.10 41.73
N ALA A 213 1.61 0.65 42.45
CA ALA A 213 2.10 0.26 43.75
C ALA A 213 1.00 0.51 44.80
#